data_f43813d51041a58ede6894c3096213ef
#
_entry.id   f43813d51041a58ede6894c3096213ef
#
_cell.length_a   1.000
_cell.length_b   1.000
_cell.length_c   1.000
_cell.angle_alpha   90.00
_cell.angle_beta   90.00
_cell.angle_gamma   90.00
#
_symmetry.space_group_name_H-M   'P 1'
#
loop_
_entity.id
_entity.type
_entity.pdbx_description
1 polymer ?
#
loop_
_entity_poly.entity_id
_entity_poly.type
_entity_poly.pdbx_seq_one_letter_code
_entity_poly.pdbx_strand_id
1 'polypeptide(L)'
;MLEVRPEDIEKKSFEILTSKMDENRLKFYSQDELLVVKRTIHTTADFDYQNNVIFQNNALQTIKDCIQSGAMIFTDTNMALSGINKRILTGKFGIEPLCLIADEKTIEYAKKNKTTRANAAIDLAYQMHEEKEALLGKKIPIVFAVGNAPTALIRINELLDKYKPDFIVAAPVGFVNVIEAKELVKQSNIPAIICDGNKGGSNVCAAIINAVLLQLAK
;
A
#
# COMPACT_ATOMS: atom_id res chain seq x y z
N MET A 1 -26.24 8.97 -23.97
CA MET A 1 -25.52 7.98 -23.13
C MET A 1 -24.47 7.33 -24.02
N LEU A 2 -23.21 7.19 -23.55
CA LEU A 2 -22.18 6.52 -24.34
C LEU A 2 -22.45 5.01 -24.30
N GLU A 3 -22.67 4.40 -25.44
CA GLU A 3 -22.70 2.93 -25.57
C GLU A 3 -21.25 2.43 -25.66
N VAL A 4 -20.80 1.73 -24.60
CA VAL A 4 -19.45 1.16 -24.51
C VAL A 4 -19.61 -0.33 -24.23
N ARG A 5 -18.90 -1.18 -24.97
CA ARG A 5 -18.91 -2.62 -24.72
C ARG A 5 -18.26 -2.91 -23.35
N PRO A 6 -18.73 -3.92 -22.60
CA PRO A 6 -18.18 -4.24 -21.27
C PRO A 6 -16.66 -4.36 -21.22
N GLU A 7 -16.04 -4.96 -22.22
CA GLU A 7 -14.61 -5.15 -22.35
C GLU A 7 -13.82 -3.84 -22.56
N ASP A 8 -14.48 -2.79 -23.06
CA ASP A 8 -13.86 -1.48 -23.35
C ASP A 8 -14.08 -0.44 -22.24
N ILE A 9 -14.95 -0.73 -21.25
CA ILE A 9 -15.32 0.24 -20.19
C ILE A 9 -14.11 0.78 -19.47
N GLU A 10 -13.21 -0.10 -18.99
CA GLU A 10 -12.03 0.31 -18.26
C GLU A 10 -11.11 1.18 -19.11
N LYS A 11 -10.83 0.75 -20.35
CA LYS A 11 -10.02 1.51 -21.32
C LYS A 11 -10.60 2.91 -21.55
N LYS A 12 -11.92 2.98 -21.79
CA LYS A 12 -12.61 4.25 -22.02
C LYS A 12 -12.57 5.16 -20.80
N SER A 13 -12.72 4.59 -19.61
CA SER A 13 -12.59 5.32 -18.34
C SER A 13 -11.19 5.93 -18.20
N PHE A 14 -10.13 5.19 -18.51
CA PHE A 14 -8.75 5.70 -18.47
C PHE A 14 -8.47 6.77 -19.53
N GLU A 15 -9.05 6.67 -20.73
CA GLU A 15 -8.98 7.73 -21.76
C GLU A 15 -9.60 9.03 -21.25
N ILE A 16 -10.84 8.95 -20.72
CA ILE A 16 -11.57 10.12 -20.18
C ILE A 16 -10.81 10.74 -19.00
N LEU A 17 -10.36 9.91 -18.07
CA LEU A 17 -9.57 10.34 -16.92
C LEU A 17 -8.30 11.07 -17.36
N THR A 18 -7.55 10.49 -18.32
CA THR A 18 -6.30 11.07 -18.82
C THR A 18 -6.53 12.42 -19.48
N SER A 19 -7.62 12.59 -20.25
CA SER A 19 -7.96 13.86 -20.91
C SER A 19 -8.33 14.99 -19.93
N LYS A 20 -8.60 14.67 -18.66
CA LYS A 20 -8.93 15.62 -17.59
C LYS A 20 -7.77 15.92 -16.64
N MET A 21 -6.67 15.18 -16.72
CA MET A 21 -5.48 15.42 -15.91
C MET A 21 -4.72 16.64 -16.41
N ASP A 22 -4.01 17.31 -15.49
CA ASP A 22 -3.09 18.40 -15.82
C ASP A 22 -1.90 17.86 -16.65
N GLU A 23 -1.63 18.53 -17.79
CA GLU A 23 -0.55 18.14 -18.71
C GLU A 23 0.82 18.17 -18.05
N ASN A 24 1.08 19.09 -17.10
CA ASN A 24 2.35 19.14 -16.38
C ASN A 24 2.51 17.92 -15.48
N ARG A 25 1.39 17.43 -14.89
CA ARG A 25 1.39 16.21 -14.08
C ARG A 25 1.57 14.95 -14.92
N LEU A 26 1.00 14.92 -16.11
CA LEU A 26 1.23 13.83 -17.05
C LEU A 26 2.71 13.69 -17.45
N LYS A 27 3.43 14.82 -17.54
CA LYS A 27 4.87 14.85 -17.86
C LYS A 27 5.78 14.64 -16.66
N PHE A 28 5.29 14.88 -15.45
CA PHE A 28 6.05 14.79 -14.21
C PHE A 28 6.38 13.34 -13.83
N TYR A 29 5.43 12.43 -14.02
CA TYR A 29 5.57 11.02 -13.66
C TYR A 29 6.17 10.20 -14.79
N SER A 30 6.98 9.19 -14.47
CA SER A 30 7.29 8.12 -15.41
C SER A 30 6.01 7.39 -15.85
N GLN A 31 6.08 6.63 -16.94
CA GLN A 31 4.90 5.89 -17.43
C GLN A 31 4.33 4.93 -16.39
N ASP A 32 5.19 4.26 -15.65
CA ASP A 32 4.80 3.29 -14.62
C ASP A 32 4.19 3.96 -13.39
N GLU A 33 4.75 5.09 -12.93
CA GLU A 33 4.17 5.90 -11.85
C GLU A 33 2.83 6.48 -12.25
N LEU A 34 2.72 6.96 -13.48
CA LEU A 34 1.46 7.50 -14.01
C LEU A 34 0.34 6.46 -14.00
N LEU A 35 0.64 5.18 -14.25
CA LEU A 35 -0.35 4.10 -14.13
C LEU A 35 -0.87 3.95 -12.70
N VAL A 36 -0.02 4.07 -11.69
CA VAL A 36 -0.43 4.05 -10.28
C VAL A 36 -1.31 5.26 -9.96
N VAL A 37 -0.88 6.47 -10.33
CA VAL A 37 -1.65 7.70 -10.13
C VAL A 37 -3.03 7.62 -10.79
N LYS A 38 -3.09 7.20 -12.05
CA LYS A 38 -4.35 7.02 -12.79
C LYS A 38 -5.26 5.99 -12.12
N ARG A 39 -4.73 4.88 -11.61
CA ARG A 39 -5.51 3.86 -10.89
C ARG A 39 -6.08 4.42 -9.59
N THR A 40 -5.33 5.25 -8.88
CA THR A 40 -5.78 5.94 -7.66
C THR A 40 -6.91 6.92 -7.97
N ILE A 41 -6.78 7.74 -9.03
CA ILE A 41 -7.85 8.62 -9.49
C ILE A 41 -9.08 7.82 -9.94
N HIS A 42 -8.88 6.73 -10.69
CA HIS A 42 -9.98 5.88 -11.16
C HIS A 42 -10.80 5.28 -10.00
N THR A 43 -10.13 4.87 -8.93
CA THR A 43 -10.80 4.28 -7.75
C THR A 43 -11.59 5.30 -6.94
N THR A 44 -11.23 6.58 -6.99
CA THR A 44 -11.78 7.63 -6.12
C THR A 44 -12.59 8.69 -6.87
N ALA A 45 -12.44 8.79 -8.17
CA ALA A 45 -12.87 9.91 -9.02
C ALA A 45 -12.29 11.27 -8.55
N ASP A 46 -11.19 11.28 -7.81
CA ASP A 46 -10.59 12.46 -7.20
C ASP A 46 -9.25 12.79 -7.89
N PHE A 47 -9.23 13.90 -8.62
CA PHE A 47 -8.07 14.35 -9.39
C PHE A 47 -6.95 14.94 -8.52
N ASP A 48 -7.17 15.25 -7.23
CA ASP A 48 -6.11 15.73 -6.36
C ASP A 48 -4.97 14.71 -6.20
N TYR A 49 -5.25 13.41 -6.41
CA TYR A 49 -4.22 12.38 -6.39
C TYR A 49 -3.13 12.56 -7.45
N GLN A 50 -3.36 13.29 -8.53
CA GLN A 50 -2.30 13.67 -9.47
C GLN A 50 -1.24 14.60 -8.83
N ASN A 51 -1.54 15.22 -7.69
CA ASN A 51 -0.63 16.10 -6.95
C ASN A 51 -0.09 15.45 -5.67
N ASN A 52 -0.83 14.50 -5.10
CA ASN A 52 -0.63 14.02 -3.74
C ASN A 52 0.04 12.64 -3.67
N VAL A 53 0.22 11.94 -4.79
CA VAL A 53 0.95 10.67 -4.80
C VAL A 53 2.44 10.95 -4.92
N ILE A 54 3.21 10.48 -3.94
CA ILE A 54 4.66 10.62 -3.87
C ILE A 54 5.30 9.24 -4.00
N PHE A 55 6.30 9.13 -4.86
CA PHE A 55 7.13 7.94 -5.01
C PHE A 55 8.52 8.23 -4.41
N GLN A 56 8.84 7.56 -3.30
CA GLN A 56 10.06 7.78 -2.54
C GLN A 56 11.06 6.64 -2.74
N ASN A 57 12.34 6.98 -2.93
CA ASN A 57 13.47 6.04 -2.93
C ASN A 57 13.28 4.85 -3.87
N ASN A 58 13.11 5.12 -5.17
CA ASN A 58 12.91 4.11 -6.21
C ASN A 58 11.71 3.18 -5.94
N ALA A 59 10.63 3.77 -5.41
CA ALA A 59 9.46 3.07 -4.88
C ALA A 59 8.91 1.97 -5.80
N LEU A 60 8.71 2.27 -7.08
CA LEU A 60 8.09 1.30 -8.00
C LEU A 60 8.97 0.08 -8.28
N GLN A 61 10.27 0.28 -8.46
CA GLN A 61 11.16 -0.84 -8.68
C GLN A 61 11.24 -1.69 -7.41
N THR A 62 11.38 -1.05 -6.24
CA THR A 62 11.47 -1.76 -4.97
C THR A 62 10.24 -2.62 -4.68
N ILE A 63 9.02 -2.09 -4.86
CA ILE A 63 7.81 -2.91 -4.62
C ILE A 63 7.69 -4.06 -5.64
N LYS A 64 8.09 -3.85 -6.89
CA LYS A 64 8.13 -4.92 -7.90
C LYS A 64 9.10 -6.02 -7.47
N ASP A 65 10.30 -5.65 -7.04
CA ASP A 65 11.34 -6.60 -6.57
C ASP A 65 10.87 -7.37 -5.32
N CYS A 66 10.24 -6.69 -4.36
CA CYS A 66 9.64 -7.32 -3.18
C CYS A 66 8.61 -8.40 -3.58
N ILE A 67 7.70 -8.06 -4.49
CA ILE A 67 6.67 -9.01 -4.96
C ILE A 67 7.32 -10.20 -5.69
N GLN A 68 8.26 -9.95 -6.59
CA GLN A 68 8.95 -11.01 -7.32
C GLN A 68 9.80 -11.92 -6.42
N SER A 69 10.30 -11.39 -5.30
CA SER A 69 11.07 -12.13 -4.30
C SER A 69 10.21 -12.87 -3.26
N GLY A 70 8.87 -12.80 -3.37
CA GLY A 70 7.98 -13.51 -2.47
C GLY A 70 7.80 -12.82 -1.11
N ALA A 71 7.66 -11.52 -1.10
CA ALA A 71 7.49 -10.69 0.10
C ALA A 71 6.33 -11.15 0.99
N MET A 72 6.45 -10.93 2.30
CA MET A 72 5.29 -10.90 3.20
C MET A 72 4.61 -9.54 3.10
N ILE A 73 3.34 -9.51 2.73
CA ILE A 73 2.55 -8.29 2.58
C ILE A 73 1.48 -8.24 3.65
N PHE A 74 1.55 -7.20 4.51
CA PHE A 74 0.59 -6.96 5.57
C PHE A 74 -0.25 -5.73 5.28
N THR A 75 -1.58 -5.86 5.40
CA THR A 75 -2.52 -4.73 5.34
C THR A 75 -3.02 -4.39 6.75
N ASP A 76 -3.30 -3.11 6.98
CA ASP A 76 -3.85 -2.64 8.26
C ASP A 76 -5.36 -2.85 8.41
N THR A 77 -6.05 -3.21 7.30
CA THR A 77 -7.50 -3.46 7.29
C THR A 77 -7.87 -4.65 6.41
N ASN A 78 -8.94 -5.35 6.80
CA ASN A 78 -9.55 -6.39 5.97
C ASN A 78 -10.14 -5.84 4.67
N MET A 79 -10.53 -4.56 4.64
CA MET A 79 -10.99 -3.90 3.42
C MET A 79 -9.87 -3.77 2.39
N ALA A 80 -8.67 -3.33 2.79
CA ALA A 80 -7.50 -3.29 1.91
C ALA A 80 -7.13 -4.70 1.44
N LEU A 81 -7.09 -5.68 2.36
CA LEU A 81 -6.84 -7.09 2.05
C LEU A 81 -7.79 -7.64 1.00
N SER A 82 -9.09 -7.35 1.15
CA SER A 82 -10.13 -7.82 0.22
C SER A 82 -10.05 -7.14 -1.15
N GLY A 83 -9.53 -5.90 -1.20
CA GLY A 83 -9.37 -5.14 -2.43
C GLY A 83 -8.16 -5.55 -3.28
N ILE A 84 -7.19 -6.27 -2.72
CA ILE A 84 -6.01 -6.73 -3.47
C ILE A 84 -6.39 -7.85 -4.43
N ASN A 85 -5.89 -7.77 -5.66
CA ASN A 85 -6.13 -8.76 -6.71
C ASN A 85 -5.36 -10.06 -6.42
N LYS A 86 -6.01 -10.95 -5.65
CA LYS A 86 -5.45 -12.26 -5.26
C LYS A 86 -5.21 -13.17 -6.46
N ARG A 87 -5.98 -13.04 -7.54
CA ARG A 87 -5.74 -13.84 -8.76
C ARG A 87 -4.33 -13.60 -9.31
N ILE A 88 -3.83 -12.36 -9.23
CA ILE A 88 -2.46 -12.04 -9.65
C ILE A 88 -1.49 -12.33 -8.51
N LEU A 89 -1.70 -11.76 -7.32
CA LEU A 89 -0.73 -11.83 -6.22
C LEU A 89 -0.53 -13.27 -5.75
N THR A 90 -1.59 -13.99 -5.42
CA THR A 90 -1.51 -15.38 -4.98
C THR A 90 -1.32 -16.32 -6.16
N GLY A 91 -2.08 -16.14 -7.26
CA GLY A 91 -2.06 -17.06 -8.38
C GLY A 91 -0.76 -17.03 -9.21
N LYS A 92 -0.14 -15.84 -9.40
CA LYS A 92 1.10 -15.71 -10.18
C LYS A 92 2.37 -15.70 -9.34
N PHE A 93 2.32 -15.07 -8.15
CA PHE A 93 3.51 -14.88 -7.30
C PHE A 93 3.52 -15.76 -6.04
N GLY A 94 2.45 -16.50 -5.75
CA GLY A 94 2.36 -17.39 -4.58
C GLY A 94 2.31 -16.64 -3.25
N ILE A 95 1.99 -15.34 -3.26
CA ILE A 95 1.95 -14.51 -2.07
C ILE A 95 0.51 -14.42 -1.55
N GLU A 96 0.30 -14.88 -0.32
CA GLU A 96 -0.95 -14.66 0.40
C GLU A 96 -0.80 -13.40 1.27
N PRO A 97 -1.51 -12.31 0.96
CA PRO A 97 -1.45 -11.11 1.78
C PRO A 97 -2.18 -11.32 3.10
N LEU A 98 -1.73 -10.66 4.16
CA LEU A 98 -2.18 -10.87 5.53
C LEU A 98 -2.77 -9.60 6.13
N CYS A 99 -3.76 -9.76 7.03
CA CYS A 99 -4.29 -8.69 7.85
C CYS A 99 -4.55 -9.22 9.26
N LEU A 100 -3.80 -8.74 10.24
CA LEU A 100 -3.84 -9.23 11.62
C LEU A 100 -4.79 -8.42 12.52
N ILE A 101 -5.46 -7.38 12.00
CA ILE A 101 -6.24 -6.41 12.80
C ILE A 101 -7.39 -7.02 13.61
N ALA A 102 -7.96 -8.11 13.14
CA ALA A 102 -9.09 -8.80 13.76
C ALA A 102 -8.72 -10.12 14.44
N ASP A 103 -7.45 -10.51 14.41
CA ASP A 103 -6.99 -11.75 15.02
C ASP A 103 -7.11 -11.67 16.56
N GLU A 104 -7.52 -12.77 17.18
CA GLU A 104 -7.66 -12.87 18.65
C GLU A 104 -6.36 -12.51 19.36
N LYS A 105 -5.22 -13.02 18.85
CA LYS A 105 -3.88 -12.68 19.38
C LYS A 105 -3.62 -11.17 19.34
N THR A 106 -4.00 -10.50 18.27
CA THR A 106 -3.85 -9.03 18.15
C THR A 106 -4.71 -8.29 19.17
N ILE A 107 -5.95 -8.75 19.36
CA ILE A 107 -6.88 -8.16 20.31
C ILE A 107 -6.37 -8.34 21.74
N GLU A 108 -5.91 -9.53 22.11
CA GLU A 108 -5.34 -9.84 23.43
C GLU A 108 -4.07 -9.05 23.68
N TYR A 109 -3.16 -9.03 22.69
CA TYR A 109 -1.90 -8.26 22.77
C TYR A 109 -2.17 -6.77 22.99
N ALA A 110 -3.11 -6.19 22.21
CA ALA A 110 -3.49 -4.79 22.35
C ALA A 110 -4.03 -4.46 23.74
N LYS A 111 -4.92 -5.31 24.29
CA LYS A 111 -5.46 -5.16 25.65
C LYS A 111 -4.37 -5.24 26.71
N LYS A 112 -3.51 -6.26 26.64
CA LYS A 112 -2.42 -6.49 27.60
C LYS A 112 -1.44 -5.32 27.65
N ASN A 113 -1.08 -4.79 26.47
CA ASN A 113 -0.09 -3.72 26.34
C ASN A 113 -0.70 -2.31 26.32
N LYS A 114 -2.02 -2.17 26.52
CA LYS A 114 -2.75 -0.90 26.53
C LYS A 114 -2.47 -0.05 25.28
N THR A 115 -2.45 -0.69 24.12
CA THR A 115 -2.16 -0.07 22.80
C THR A 115 -3.31 -0.28 21.81
N THR A 116 -3.21 0.32 20.63
CA THR A 116 -4.22 0.11 19.57
C THR A 116 -4.03 -1.25 18.91
N ARG A 117 -5.10 -1.80 18.33
CA ARG A 117 -5.00 -3.03 17.53
C ARG A 117 -4.06 -2.86 16.32
N ALA A 118 -4.01 -1.65 15.76
CA ALA A 118 -3.12 -1.36 14.64
C ALA A 118 -1.65 -1.45 15.05
N ASN A 119 -1.27 -0.88 16.23
CA ASN A 119 0.09 -1.05 16.77
C ASN A 119 0.41 -2.52 17.04
N ALA A 120 -0.51 -3.22 17.72
CA ALA A 120 -0.36 -4.64 18.04
C ALA A 120 -0.18 -5.50 16.76
N ALA A 121 -0.93 -5.19 15.70
CA ALA A 121 -0.81 -5.87 14.42
C ALA A 121 0.57 -5.69 13.77
N ILE A 122 1.18 -4.50 13.88
CA ILE A 122 2.54 -4.26 13.40
C ILE A 122 3.57 -5.06 14.21
N ASP A 123 3.47 -5.07 15.55
CA ASP A 123 4.36 -5.86 16.42
C ASP A 123 4.31 -7.34 16.06
N LEU A 124 3.09 -7.90 15.93
CA LEU A 124 2.89 -9.30 15.57
C LEU A 124 3.30 -9.62 14.12
N ALA A 125 3.15 -8.67 13.20
CA ALA A 125 3.61 -8.84 11.82
C ALA A 125 5.13 -9.01 11.76
N TYR A 126 5.89 -8.21 12.51
CA TYR A 126 7.34 -8.36 12.60
C TYR A 126 7.75 -9.68 13.27
N GLN A 127 7.09 -10.10 14.37
CA GLN A 127 7.34 -11.40 14.98
C GLN A 127 7.11 -12.56 13.99
N MET A 128 5.97 -12.54 13.29
CA MET A 128 5.63 -13.54 12.27
C MET A 128 6.65 -13.56 11.10
N HIS A 129 7.16 -12.38 10.75
CA HIS A 129 8.20 -12.27 9.72
C HIS A 129 9.53 -12.90 10.18
N GLU A 130 10.01 -12.59 11.40
CA GLU A 130 11.20 -13.17 12.00
C GLU A 130 11.10 -14.72 12.09
N GLU A 131 9.94 -15.23 12.57
CA GLU A 131 9.68 -16.66 12.64
C GLU A 131 9.76 -17.34 11.25
N LYS A 132 9.20 -16.68 10.23
CA LYS A 132 9.21 -17.22 8.86
C LYS A 132 10.62 -17.19 8.25
N GLU A 133 11.40 -16.13 8.46
CA GLU A 133 12.81 -16.06 8.03
C GLU A 133 13.64 -17.15 8.70
N ALA A 134 13.48 -17.34 10.01
CA ALA A 134 14.17 -18.38 10.78
C ALA A 134 13.82 -19.79 10.27
N LEU A 135 12.53 -20.05 10.01
CA LEU A 135 12.07 -21.33 9.48
C LEU A 135 12.64 -21.64 8.10
N LEU A 136 12.73 -20.64 7.23
CA LEU A 136 13.18 -20.82 5.84
C LEU A 136 14.69 -20.66 5.66
N GLY A 137 15.40 -20.18 6.69
CA GLY A 137 16.83 -19.93 6.65
C GLY A 137 17.26 -18.87 5.61
N LYS A 138 16.37 -17.97 5.24
CA LYS A 138 16.63 -16.91 4.24
C LYS A 138 15.85 -15.63 4.55
N LYS A 139 16.38 -14.51 4.08
CA LYS A 139 15.70 -13.22 4.14
C LYS A 139 14.48 -13.17 3.21
N ILE A 140 13.43 -12.56 3.68
CA ILE A 140 12.17 -12.36 2.95
C ILE A 140 11.82 -10.88 3.04
N PRO A 141 11.51 -10.19 1.93
CA PRO A 141 11.05 -8.80 2.01
C PRO A 141 9.74 -8.68 2.80
N ILE A 142 9.64 -7.62 3.60
CA ILE A 142 8.40 -7.29 4.33
C ILE A 142 7.82 -5.96 3.83
N VAL A 143 6.54 -5.97 3.48
CA VAL A 143 5.79 -4.86 2.92
C VAL A 143 4.59 -4.54 3.80
N PHE A 144 4.46 -3.27 4.19
CA PHE A 144 3.26 -2.78 4.88
C PHE A 144 2.41 -1.94 3.95
N ALA A 145 1.13 -2.28 3.84
CA ALA A 145 0.13 -1.58 3.06
C ALA A 145 -0.91 -0.97 4.00
N VAL A 146 -0.68 0.29 4.40
CA VAL A 146 -1.46 1.00 5.40
C VAL A 146 -2.45 1.94 4.73
N GLY A 147 -3.73 1.62 4.81
CA GLY A 147 -4.82 2.36 4.16
C GLY A 147 -5.79 3.07 5.10
N ASN A 148 -5.68 2.85 6.41
CA ASN A 148 -6.62 3.43 7.37
C ASN A 148 -5.94 3.99 8.62
N ALA A 149 -5.09 3.22 9.30
CA ALA A 149 -4.62 3.53 10.63
C ALA A 149 -3.29 4.30 10.64
N PRO A 150 -3.27 5.62 10.91
CA PRO A 150 -2.01 6.37 11.06
C PRO A 150 -1.14 5.81 12.19
N THR A 151 -1.75 5.25 13.24
CA THR A 151 -1.01 4.60 14.33
C THR A 151 -0.14 3.43 13.86
N ALA A 152 -0.53 2.71 12.80
CA ALA A 152 0.32 1.67 12.22
C ALA A 152 1.62 2.26 11.64
N LEU A 153 1.56 3.38 10.91
CA LEU A 153 2.75 4.07 10.40
C LEU A 153 3.63 4.61 11.52
N ILE A 154 3.03 5.19 12.56
CA ILE A 154 3.74 5.66 13.74
C ILE A 154 4.47 4.49 14.40
N ARG A 155 3.80 3.34 14.57
CA ARG A 155 4.41 2.15 15.17
C ARG A 155 5.56 1.60 14.34
N ILE A 156 5.43 1.54 13.02
CA ILE A 156 6.52 1.17 12.14
C ILE A 156 7.72 2.09 12.36
N ASN A 157 7.49 3.42 12.44
CA ASN A 157 8.57 4.40 12.67
C ASN A 157 9.24 4.23 14.04
N GLU A 158 8.49 3.96 15.10
CA GLU A 158 9.03 3.70 16.44
C GLU A 158 9.94 2.48 16.49
N LEU A 159 9.75 1.53 15.58
CA LEU A 159 10.48 0.27 15.55
C LEU A 159 11.67 0.27 14.57
N LEU A 160 11.97 1.39 13.87
CA LEU A 160 12.97 1.42 12.80
C LEU A 160 14.40 1.09 13.24
N ASP A 161 14.74 1.34 14.50
CA ASP A 161 16.05 0.96 15.05
C ASP A 161 16.23 -0.57 15.14
N LYS A 162 15.13 -1.31 15.24
CA LYS A 162 15.13 -2.77 15.35
C LYS A 162 14.67 -3.45 14.07
N TYR A 163 13.64 -2.94 13.44
CA TYR A 163 12.97 -3.53 12.29
C TYR A 163 12.83 -2.51 11.17
N LYS A 164 13.36 -2.79 10.01
CA LYS A 164 13.24 -1.93 8.85
C LYS A 164 12.43 -2.65 7.77
N PRO A 165 11.22 -2.15 7.42
CA PRO A 165 10.47 -2.73 6.30
C PRO A 165 11.16 -2.41 4.98
N ASP A 166 11.00 -3.30 4.00
CA ASP A 166 11.53 -3.11 2.65
C ASP A 166 10.69 -2.12 1.85
N PHE A 167 9.37 -2.05 2.15
CA PHE A 167 8.48 -1.15 1.46
C PHE A 167 7.24 -0.75 2.27
N ILE A 168 6.76 0.48 2.06
CA ILE A 168 5.50 0.97 2.66
C ILE A 168 4.59 1.58 1.59
N VAL A 169 3.30 1.17 1.57
CA VAL A 169 2.23 1.97 0.99
C VAL A 169 1.61 2.77 2.13
N ALA A 170 1.82 4.10 2.13
CA ALA A 170 1.35 5.00 3.17
C ALA A 170 0.14 5.81 2.67
N ALA A 171 -1.04 5.23 2.79
CA ALA A 171 -2.30 5.81 2.35
C ALA A 171 -3.39 5.85 3.44
N PRO A 172 -3.08 6.07 4.75
CA PRO A 172 -4.14 6.25 5.73
C PRO A 172 -4.96 7.50 5.42
N VAL A 173 -6.26 7.45 5.77
CA VAL A 173 -7.21 8.56 5.59
C VAL A 173 -7.66 9.10 6.93
N GLY A 174 -7.85 10.41 7.05
CA GLY A 174 -8.42 11.00 8.26
C GLY A 174 -7.83 12.36 8.63
N PHE A 175 -8.05 12.75 9.90
CA PHE A 175 -7.70 14.08 10.37
C PHE A 175 -6.81 14.09 11.62
N VAL A 176 -6.74 12.97 12.35
CA VAL A 176 -5.93 12.85 13.58
C VAL A 176 -4.65 12.09 13.28
N ASN A 177 -3.53 12.74 13.42
CA ASN A 177 -2.17 12.20 13.22
C ASN A 177 -1.91 11.61 11.81
N VAL A 178 -2.77 11.88 10.82
CA VAL A 178 -2.61 11.29 9.47
C VAL A 178 -1.46 11.95 8.71
N ILE A 179 -1.40 13.28 8.76
CA ILE A 179 -0.32 14.04 8.10
C ILE A 179 1.00 13.74 8.78
N GLU A 180 1.03 13.79 10.12
CA GLU A 180 2.21 13.52 10.93
C GLU A 180 2.76 12.11 10.69
N ALA A 181 1.89 11.10 10.63
CA ALA A 181 2.30 9.72 10.37
C ALA A 181 2.91 9.54 8.96
N LYS A 182 2.37 10.22 7.95
CA LYS A 182 2.95 10.20 6.60
C LYS A 182 4.26 10.96 6.54
N GLU A 183 4.40 12.05 7.29
CA GLU A 183 5.64 12.81 7.39
C GLU A 183 6.77 11.96 8.00
N LEU A 184 6.48 11.14 9.01
CA LEU A 184 7.43 10.16 9.55
C LEU A 184 7.92 9.19 8.47
N VAL A 185 7.04 8.72 7.60
CA VAL A 185 7.43 7.86 6.48
C VAL A 185 8.34 8.59 5.49
N LYS A 186 8.02 9.85 5.15
CA LYS A 186 8.87 10.67 4.27
C LYS A 186 10.28 10.84 4.83
N GLN A 187 10.41 11.02 6.16
CA GLN A 187 11.69 11.22 6.85
C GLN A 187 12.47 9.92 7.06
N SER A 188 11.84 8.76 6.99
CA SER A 188 12.45 7.46 7.31
C SER A 188 13.41 6.91 6.26
N ASN A 189 13.47 7.50 5.07
CA ASN A 189 14.22 6.98 3.92
C ASN A 189 13.85 5.55 3.48
N ILE A 190 12.69 5.03 3.89
CA ILE A 190 12.17 3.74 3.42
C ILE A 190 11.56 3.93 2.03
N PRO A 191 11.77 3.01 1.08
CA PRO A 191 11.05 3.03 -0.18
C PRO A 191 9.53 3.01 0.06
N ALA A 192 8.80 3.98 -0.50
CA ALA A 192 7.39 4.12 -0.22
C ALA A 192 6.59 4.77 -1.36
N ILE A 193 5.30 4.40 -1.46
CA ILE A 193 4.30 5.17 -2.18
C ILE A 193 3.39 5.82 -1.14
N ILE A 194 3.34 7.15 -1.14
CA ILE A 194 2.67 7.94 -0.10
C ILE A 194 1.54 8.76 -0.73
N CYS A 195 0.34 8.66 -0.18
CA CYS A 195 -0.75 9.58 -0.50
C CYS A 195 -0.68 10.76 0.48
N ASP A 196 -0.09 11.87 0.07
CA ASP A 196 0.14 13.02 0.93
C ASP A 196 -1.16 13.70 1.42
N GLY A 197 -1.07 14.41 2.55
CA GLY A 197 -2.21 15.08 3.19
C GLY A 197 -3.21 14.12 3.82
N ASN A 198 -4.47 14.54 3.96
CA ASN A 198 -5.52 13.80 4.67
C ASN A 198 -6.17 12.67 3.84
N LYS A 199 -5.99 12.69 2.51
CA LYS A 199 -6.62 11.74 1.60
C LYS A 199 -5.90 10.40 1.60
N GLY A 200 -6.67 9.35 1.39
CA GLY A 200 -6.21 7.96 1.37
C GLY A 200 -7.40 7.01 1.44
N GLY A 201 -7.19 5.86 2.05
CA GLY A 201 -8.23 4.87 2.29
C GLY A 201 -7.78 3.47 1.91
N SER A 202 -8.46 2.47 2.48
CA SER A 202 -8.19 1.06 2.18
C SER A 202 -8.35 0.72 0.69
N ASN A 203 -9.32 1.35 0.02
CA ASN A 203 -9.53 1.22 -1.43
C ASN A 203 -8.35 1.81 -2.23
N VAL A 204 -7.83 2.97 -1.81
CA VAL A 204 -6.67 3.63 -2.41
C VAL A 204 -5.41 2.76 -2.24
N CYS A 205 -5.19 2.26 -1.03
CA CYS A 205 -4.09 1.36 -0.71
C CYS A 205 -4.11 0.11 -1.61
N ALA A 206 -5.26 -0.57 -1.70
CA ALA A 206 -5.44 -1.72 -2.58
C ALA A 206 -5.26 -1.36 -4.07
N ALA A 207 -5.74 -0.19 -4.51
CA ALA A 207 -5.59 0.28 -5.88
C ALA A 207 -4.12 0.49 -6.28
N ILE A 208 -3.30 1.02 -5.36
CA ILE A 208 -1.85 1.18 -5.55
C ILE A 208 -1.18 -0.20 -5.75
N ILE A 209 -1.42 -1.16 -4.84
CA ILE A 209 -0.90 -2.52 -4.98
C ILE A 209 -1.35 -3.15 -6.30
N ASN A 210 -2.64 -3.05 -6.64
CA ASN A 210 -3.18 -3.60 -7.88
C ASN A 210 -2.57 -2.97 -9.14
N ALA A 211 -2.24 -1.67 -9.11
CA ALA A 211 -1.57 -1.02 -10.23
C ALA A 211 -0.19 -1.61 -10.48
N VAL A 212 0.56 -1.92 -9.42
CA VAL A 212 1.87 -2.60 -9.51
C VAL A 212 1.70 -4.05 -10.01
N LEU A 213 0.73 -4.79 -9.46
CA LEU A 213 0.43 -6.16 -9.89
C LEU A 213 0.08 -6.26 -11.37
N LEU A 214 -0.72 -5.32 -11.88
CA LEU A 214 -1.09 -5.27 -13.30
C LEU A 214 0.10 -4.96 -14.22
N GLN A 215 1.10 -4.21 -13.74
CA GLN A 215 2.34 -3.99 -14.48
C GLN A 215 3.21 -5.26 -14.52
N LEU A 216 3.29 -5.99 -13.40
CA LEU A 216 4.03 -7.26 -13.30
C LEU A 216 3.34 -8.44 -14.02
N ALA A 217 2.06 -8.31 -14.33
CA ALA A 217 1.29 -9.37 -14.96
C ALA A 217 1.37 -9.35 -16.50
N LYS A 218 1.81 -8.22 -17.07
CA LYS A 218 2.07 -8.09 -18.52
C LYS A 218 3.29 -8.88 -18.93
#